data_d38f68b21987bfe2756a5145c3b72498
#
_entry.id   d38f68b21987bfe2756a5145c3b72498
#
_cell.length_a   1.000
_cell.length_b   1.000
_cell.length_c   1.000
_cell.angle_alpha   90.00
_cell.angle_beta   90.00
_cell.angle_gamma   90.00
#
_symmetry.space_group_name_H-M   'P 1'
#
loop_
_entity.id
_entity.type
_entity.pdbx_description
1 polymer ?
#
loop_
_entity_poly.entity_id
_entity_poly.type
_entity_poly.pdbx_seq_one_letter_code
_entity_poly.pdbx_strand_id
1 'polypeptide(L)'
;LLVRGARPLAGAATRLSPRGLSTTNKLVLTLSAGSSSIKFGVFDVAGGAPVERCSGIVEEVGSDHSRLKLVVDGEVKRDVADLHIKGHGEALANIRDALAPQLPGEIAAVGHRVVHGGASILGPALVDDAIVDEVDACAALAPLHNPANALGIRFARDTWGDVPHVVVTTCVEINILRR
;
A
#
# COMPACT_ATOMS: atom_id res chain seq x y z
N LEU A 1 29.11 -36.65 -1.31
CA LEU A 1 27.74 -36.25 -0.97
C LEU A 1 27.35 -35.05 -1.83
N LEU A 2 26.61 -35.34 -2.95
CA LEU A 2 26.20 -34.26 -3.88
C LEU A 2 25.02 -33.48 -3.29
N VAL A 3 25.21 -32.20 -3.03
CA VAL A 3 24.13 -31.27 -2.72
C VAL A 3 23.53 -30.84 -4.07
N ARG A 4 22.30 -31.26 -4.33
CA ARG A 4 21.54 -30.86 -5.52
C ARG A 4 21.18 -29.37 -5.41
N GLY A 5 21.60 -28.60 -6.43
CA GLY A 5 21.32 -27.17 -6.52
C GLY A 5 19.82 -26.88 -6.58
N ALA A 6 19.42 -25.91 -5.80
CA ALA A 6 18.09 -25.30 -5.89
C ALA A 6 17.96 -24.59 -7.25
N ARG A 7 16.96 -24.97 -8.05
CA ARG A 7 16.59 -24.27 -9.29
C ARG A 7 15.94 -22.94 -8.88
N PRO A 8 16.34 -21.80 -9.46
CA PRO A 8 15.58 -20.58 -9.31
C PRO A 8 14.21 -20.77 -9.98
N LEU A 9 13.14 -20.49 -9.27
CA LEU A 9 11.81 -20.35 -9.85
C LEU A 9 11.86 -19.15 -10.79
N ALA A 10 11.92 -19.44 -12.09
CA ALA A 10 11.74 -18.45 -13.14
C ALA A 10 10.28 -17.98 -13.05
N GLY A 11 10.05 -16.92 -12.27
CA GLY A 11 8.78 -16.18 -12.30
C GLY A 11 8.60 -15.63 -13.70
N ALA A 12 7.71 -16.26 -14.46
CA ALA A 12 7.24 -15.71 -15.72
C ALA A 12 6.64 -14.33 -15.42
N ALA A 13 7.35 -13.28 -15.84
CA ALA A 13 6.78 -11.94 -15.89
C ALA A 13 5.61 -12.00 -16.87
N THR A 14 4.41 -12.23 -16.35
CA THR A 14 3.18 -12.13 -17.11
C THR A 14 3.06 -10.69 -17.57
N ARG A 15 3.41 -10.44 -18.84
CA ARG A 15 3.12 -9.16 -19.48
C ARG A 15 1.61 -9.00 -19.47
N LEU A 16 1.09 -8.15 -18.58
CA LEU A 16 -0.28 -7.70 -18.62
C LEU A 16 -0.47 -6.96 -19.95
N SER A 17 -1.18 -7.59 -20.87
CA SER A 17 -1.66 -6.94 -22.08
C SER A 17 -2.66 -5.87 -21.65
N PRO A 18 -2.53 -4.60 -22.06
CA PRO A 18 -3.47 -3.56 -21.68
C PRO A 18 -4.80 -3.85 -22.35
N ARG A 19 -5.69 -4.58 -21.68
CA ARG A 19 -7.11 -4.62 -22.07
C ARG A 19 -7.65 -3.21 -21.87
N GLY A 20 -8.09 -2.62 -22.99
CA GLY A 20 -8.80 -1.37 -23.19
C GLY A 20 -9.18 -0.59 -21.93
N LEU A 21 -8.24 0.18 -21.39
CA LEU A 21 -8.51 1.12 -20.33
C LEU A 21 -9.21 2.32 -20.97
N SER A 22 -10.47 2.52 -20.60
CA SER A 22 -11.23 3.72 -20.87
C SER A 22 -10.39 4.96 -20.53
N THR A 23 -10.51 6.02 -21.31
CA THR A 23 -9.79 7.31 -21.14
C THR A 23 -10.28 8.12 -19.93
N THR A 24 -11.12 7.56 -19.08
CA THR A 24 -11.56 8.16 -17.82
C THR A 24 -10.46 8.02 -16.76
N ASN A 25 -10.25 9.06 -15.98
CA ASN A 25 -9.26 9.27 -14.92
C ASN A 25 -8.77 7.97 -14.28
N LYS A 26 -7.50 7.64 -14.54
CA LYS A 26 -6.84 6.48 -13.94
C LYS A 26 -6.23 6.89 -12.62
N LEU A 27 -6.95 6.65 -11.54
CA LEU A 27 -6.49 6.97 -10.20
C LEU A 27 -5.71 5.80 -9.61
N VAL A 28 -4.56 6.08 -9.03
CA VAL A 28 -3.77 5.13 -8.26
C VAL A 28 -3.77 5.59 -6.81
N LEU A 29 -4.24 4.73 -5.91
CA LEU A 29 -4.12 4.93 -4.47
C LEU A 29 -2.77 4.38 -4.00
N THR A 30 -2.07 5.12 -3.16
CA THR A 30 -0.89 4.64 -2.43
C THR A 30 -1.16 4.59 -0.94
N LEU A 31 -0.73 3.52 -0.28
CA LEU A 31 -0.87 3.32 1.16
C LEU A 31 0.49 2.99 1.79
N SER A 32 0.78 3.64 2.91
CA SER A 32 1.97 3.39 3.71
C SER A 32 1.58 3.35 5.18
N ALA A 33 1.33 2.14 5.69
CA ALA A 33 0.99 1.91 7.09
C ALA A 33 2.26 1.77 7.94
N GLY A 34 2.42 2.66 8.91
CA GLY A 34 3.46 2.59 9.94
C GLY A 34 2.89 2.07 11.25
N SER A 35 3.70 2.06 12.32
CA SER A 35 3.29 1.57 13.65
C SER A 35 2.14 2.36 14.28
N SER A 36 2.14 3.69 14.11
CA SER A 36 1.15 4.60 14.70
C SER A 36 0.59 5.61 13.70
N SER A 37 0.83 5.41 12.40
CA SER A 37 0.33 6.33 11.37
C SER A 37 0.11 5.61 10.05
N ILE A 38 -0.84 6.11 9.25
CA ILE A 38 -1.06 5.67 7.88
C ILE A 38 -1.03 6.89 6.98
N LYS A 39 -0.08 6.91 6.04
CA LYS A 39 -0.03 7.90 4.96
C LYS A 39 -0.70 7.35 3.71
N PHE A 40 -1.39 8.21 2.99
CA PHE A 40 -2.05 7.84 1.74
C PHE A 40 -1.94 8.97 0.71
N GLY A 41 -2.02 8.59 -0.56
CA GLY A 41 -2.07 9.54 -1.67
C GLY A 41 -2.86 8.96 -2.84
N VAL A 42 -3.56 9.81 -3.58
CA VAL A 42 -4.25 9.45 -4.81
C VAL A 42 -3.68 10.27 -5.95
N PHE A 43 -3.25 9.57 -7.00
CA PHE A 43 -2.57 10.16 -8.14
C PHE A 43 -3.35 9.86 -9.42
N ASP A 44 -3.57 10.88 -10.23
CA ASP A 44 -4.03 10.74 -11.61
C ASP A 44 -2.83 10.42 -12.51
N VAL A 45 -2.89 9.27 -13.19
CA VAL A 45 -1.81 8.81 -14.08
C VAL A 45 -2.21 8.78 -15.55
N ALA A 46 -3.36 9.34 -15.91
CA ALA A 46 -3.84 9.34 -17.29
C ALA A 46 -2.96 10.16 -18.24
N GLY A 47 -2.32 11.23 -17.74
CA GLY A 47 -1.48 12.14 -18.50
C GLY A 47 -0.01 11.73 -18.67
N GLY A 48 0.38 10.54 -18.21
CA GLY A 48 1.76 10.05 -18.25
C GLY A 48 2.55 10.35 -16.98
N ALA A 49 2.72 11.61 -16.59
CA ALA A 49 3.29 11.97 -15.29
C ALA A 49 2.21 11.90 -14.21
N PRO A 50 2.49 11.28 -13.02
CA PRO A 50 1.53 11.26 -11.93
C PRO A 50 1.24 12.67 -11.41
N VAL A 51 -0.05 13.01 -11.26
CA VAL A 51 -0.50 14.26 -10.65
C VAL A 51 -1.20 13.92 -9.34
N GLU A 52 -0.71 14.43 -8.21
CA GLU A 52 -1.35 14.25 -6.92
C GLU A 52 -2.69 14.97 -6.89
N ARG A 53 -3.77 14.24 -6.60
CA ARG A 53 -5.13 14.76 -6.44
C ARG A 53 -5.54 14.84 -4.98
N CYS A 54 -5.18 13.80 -4.21
CA CYS A 54 -5.42 13.78 -2.78
C CYS A 54 -4.18 13.27 -2.08
N SER A 55 -3.89 13.78 -0.89
CA SER A 55 -2.92 13.20 0.03
C SER A 55 -3.37 13.40 1.47
N GLY A 56 -2.86 12.58 2.37
CA GLY A 56 -3.20 12.72 3.77
C GLY A 56 -2.49 11.73 4.67
N ILE A 57 -2.83 11.87 5.94
CA ILE A 57 -2.26 11.05 7.01
C ILE A 57 -3.30 10.85 8.12
N VAL A 58 -3.32 9.66 8.68
CA VAL A 58 -3.86 9.41 10.01
C VAL A 58 -2.69 9.23 10.95
N GLU A 59 -2.62 10.05 12.00
CA GLU A 59 -1.57 10.05 13.00
C GLU A 59 -2.11 9.57 14.34
N GLU A 60 -1.19 9.11 15.21
CA GLU A 60 -1.47 8.64 16.56
C GLU A 60 -2.56 7.57 16.63
N VAL A 61 -2.52 6.63 15.68
CA VAL A 61 -3.42 5.47 15.63
C VAL A 61 -3.26 4.65 16.91
N GLY A 62 -4.36 4.37 17.59
CA GLY A 62 -4.39 3.66 18.86
C GLY A 62 -4.39 4.59 20.08
N SER A 63 -4.46 5.91 19.89
CA SER A 63 -4.56 6.89 20.96
C SER A 63 -5.88 7.68 20.92
N ASP A 64 -6.17 8.34 22.03
CA ASP A 64 -7.33 9.24 22.13
C ASP A 64 -7.12 10.54 21.34
N HIS A 65 -5.87 10.84 20.94
CA HIS A 65 -5.49 12.06 20.21
C HIS A 65 -5.27 11.80 18.72
N SER A 66 -5.77 10.69 18.19
CA SER A 66 -5.63 10.38 16.77
C SER A 66 -6.22 11.49 15.89
N ARG A 67 -5.49 11.78 14.80
CA ARG A 67 -5.80 12.89 13.90
C ARG A 67 -5.85 12.40 12.46
N LEU A 68 -6.83 12.86 11.71
CA LEU A 68 -6.89 12.68 10.26
C LEU A 68 -6.77 14.01 9.55
N LYS A 69 -5.78 14.11 8.66
CA LYS A 69 -5.61 15.24 7.75
C LYS A 69 -5.76 14.77 6.32
N LEU A 70 -6.55 15.50 5.53
CA LEU A 70 -6.77 15.27 4.09
C LEU A 70 -6.58 16.57 3.32
N VAL A 71 -5.76 16.50 2.28
CA VAL A 71 -5.50 17.56 1.32
C VAL A 71 -6.04 17.11 -0.04
N VAL A 72 -6.73 17.98 -0.76
CA VAL A 72 -7.26 17.73 -2.11
C VAL A 72 -6.86 18.90 -3.00
N ASP A 73 -6.19 18.61 -4.10
CA ASP A 73 -5.66 19.60 -5.05
C ASP A 73 -4.89 20.75 -4.36
N GLY A 74 -4.11 20.41 -3.33
CA GLY A 74 -3.29 21.34 -2.55
C GLY A 74 -4.03 22.07 -1.41
N GLU A 75 -5.33 21.91 -1.26
CA GLU A 75 -6.12 22.54 -0.21
C GLU A 75 -6.47 21.56 0.92
N VAL A 76 -6.35 21.98 2.18
CA VAL A 76 -6.78 21.18 3.32
C VAL A 76 -8.30 21.10 3.34
N LYS A 77 -8.86 19.92 3.10
CA LYS A 77 -10.31 19.67 3.11
C LYS A 77 -10.79 19.09 4.44
N ARG A 78 -9.92 18.38 5.15
CA ARG A 78 -10.24 17.83 6.46
C ARG A 78 -8.98 17.88 7.34
N ASP A 79 -9.14 18.33 8.57
CA ASP A 79 -8.11 18.30 9.60
C ASP A 79 -8.82 18.19 10.95
N VAL A 80 -8.93 16.95 11.46
CA VAL A 80 -9.71 16.62 12.65
C VAL A 80 -8.84 15.83 13.60
N ALA A 81 -8.69 16.36 14.82
CA ALA A 81 -8.02 15.70 15.95
C ALA A 81 -9.02 15.01 16.86
N ASP A 82 -8.50 14.28 17.85
CA ASP A 82 -9.23 13.58 18.91
C ASP A 82 -10.33 12.65 18.37
N LEU A 83 -9.98 11.91 17.31
CA LEU A 83 -10.90 10.96 16.65
C LEU A 83 -11.05 9.64 17.41
N HIS A 84 -10.23 9.38 18.45
CA HIS A 84 -10.23 8.15 19.25
C HIS A 84 -10.12 6.87 18.41
N ILE A 85 -9.33 6.88 17.34
CA ILE A 85 -9.13 5.75 16.42
C ILE A 85 -8.35 4.64 17.13
N LYS A 86 -9.00 3.51 17.40
CA LYS A 86 -8.46 2.41 18.22
C LYS A 86 -7.38 1.59 17.54
N GLY A 87 -7.31 1.60 16.21
CA GLY A 87 -6.35 0.78 15.47
C GLY A 87 -6.37 1.01 13.97
N HIS A 88 -5.46 0.32 13.28
CA HIS A 88 -5.22 0.50 11.84
C HIS A 88 -6.44 0.20 10.96
N GLY A 89 -7.27 -0.79 11.33
CA GLY A 89 -8.50 -1.10 10.59
C GLY A 89 -9.49 0.07 10.60
N GLU A 90 -9.68 0.70 11.74
CA GLU A 90 -10.54 1.88 11.88
C GLU A 90 -9.93 3.10 11.18
N ALA A 91 -8.60 3.27 11.25
CA ALA A 91 -7.89 4.31 10.53
C ALA A 91 -8.08 4.19 9.01
N LEU A 92 -7.96 2.98 8.46
CA LEU A 92 -8.18 2.69 7.04
C LEU A 92 -9.63 2.94 6.62
N ALA A 93 -10.61 2.60 7.46
CA ALA A 93 -12.01 2.92 7.22
C ALA A 93 -12.25 4.44 7.18
N ASN A 94 -11.67 5.19 8.12
CA ASN A 94 -11.72 6.65 8.12
C ASN A 94 -11.08 7.27 6.85
N ILE A 95 -9.97 6.70 6.36
CA ILE A 95 -9.33 7.13 5.10
C ILE A 95 -10.26 6.88 3.92
N ARG A 96 -10.82 5.67 3.80
CA ARG A 96 -11.77 5.32 2.74
C ARG A 96 -12.95 6.30 2.69
N ASP A 97 -13.57 6.52 3.84
CA ASP A 97 -14.77 7.36 3.95
C ASP A 97 -14.46 8.85 3.70
N ALA A 98 -13.26 9.31 4.05
CA ALA A 98 -12.80 10.66 3.76
C ALA A 98 -12.45 10.85 2.28
N LEU A 99 -11.89 9.83 1.62
CA LEU A 99 -11.53 9.88 0.20
C LEU A 99 -12.74 9.78 -0.72
N ALA A 100 -13.72 8.92 -0.41
CA ALA A 100 -14.83 8.59 -1.29
C ALA A 100 -15.53 9.81 -1.93
N PRO A 101 -15.88 10.88 -1.20
CA PRO A 101 -16.52 12.06 -1.79
C PRO A 101 -15.56 12.97 -2.58
N GLN A 102 -14.24 12.74 -2.52
CA GLN A 102 -13.22 13.60 -3.12
C GLN A 102 -12.66 13.02 -4.43
N LEU A 103 -12.93 11.75 -4.72
CA LEU A 103 -12.36 11.09 -5.89
C LEU A 103 -13.09 11.55 -7.17
N PRO A 104 -12.37 12.07 -8.19
CA PRO A 104 -12.96 12.45 -9.48
C PRO A 104 -13.26 11.24 -10.36
N GLY A 105 -12.98 10.01 -9.92
CA GLY A 105 -13.15 8.77 -10.64
C GLY A 105 -12.87 7.56 -9.77
N GLU A 106 -12.78 6.38 -10.39
CA GLU A 106 -12.53 5.12 -9.69
C GLU A 106 -11.04 4.86 -9.50
N ILE A 107 -10.69 4.20 -8.40
CA ILE A 107 -9.34 3.69 -8.17
C ILE A 107 -9.09 2.54 -9.15
N ALA A 108 -8.05 2.67 -9.97
CA ALA A 108 -7.67 1.70 -11.00
C ALA A 108 -6.52 0.77 -10.54
N ALA A 109 -5.79 1.14 -9.50
CA ALA A 109 -4.76 0.31 -8.88
C ALA A 109 -4.44 0.82 -7.47
N VAL A 110 -3.88 -0.07 -6.63
CA VAL A 110 -3.40 0.30 -5.28
C VAL A 110 -1.94 -0.10 -5.11
N GLY A 111 -1.10 0.85 -4.68
CA GLY A 111 0.29 0.64 -4.31
C GLY A 111 0.47 0.58 -2.80
N HIS A 112 1.22 -0.40 -2.32
CA HIS A 112 1.51 -0.59 -0.91
C HIS A 112 3.00 -0.48 -0.64
N ARG A 113 3.39 0.42 0.26
CA ARG A 113 4.75 0.39 0.81
C ARG A 113 4.82 -0.67 1.89
N VAL A 114 5.76 -1.59 1.76
CA VAL A 114 6.09 -2.62 2.75
C VAL A 114 7.52 -2.39 3.24
N VAL A 115 7.73 -2.47 4.55
CA VAL A 115 9.05 -2.19 5.12
C VAL A 115 10.02 -3.32 4.80
N HIS A 116 9.62 -4.57 4.97
CA HIS A 116 10.49 -5.72 4.73
C HIS A 116 9.79 -6.79 3.88
N GLY A 117 10.40 -7.15 2.75
CA GLY A 117 9.89 -8.15 1.80
C GLY A 117 10.57 -9.52 1.88
N GLY A 118 11.35 -9.77 2.94
CA GLY A 118 12.08 -11.03 3.08
C GLY A 118 13.14 -11.23 2.00
N ALA A 119 13.35 -12.48 1.67
CA ALA A 119 14.23 -12.91 0.56
C ALA A 119 13.47 -13.02 -0.76
N SER A 120 12.16 -12.96 -0.75
CA SER A 120 11.28 -13.27 -1.88
C SER A 120 10.82 -12.02 -2.62
N ILE A 121 10.53 -10.93 -1.92
CA ILE A 121 10.04 -9.68 -2.52
C ILE A 121 11.22 -8.72 -2.69
N LEU A 122 11.96 -8.88 -3.79
CA LEU A 122 13.16 -8.08 -4.10
C LEU A 122 12.88 -6.82 -4.93
N GLY A 123 11.61 -6.57 -5.27
CA GLY A 123 11.18 -5.44 -6.08
C GLY A 123 9.66 -5.32 -6.12
N PRO A 124 9.11 -4.45 -6.97
CA PRO A 124 7.67 -4.34 -7.11
C PRO A 124 7.04 -5.68 -7.50
N ALA A 125 6.01 -6.12 -6.76
CA ALA A 125 5.32 -7.38 -7.00
C ALA A 125 3.80 -7.19 -6.96
N LEU A 126 3.08 -7.89 -7.86
CA LEU A 126 1.62 -7.99 -7.79
C LEU A 126 1.22 -8.78 -6.54
N VAL A 127 0.24 -8.26 -5.83
CA VAL A 127 -0.25 -8.90 -4.61
C VAL A 127 -1.15 -10.07 -4.95
N ASP A 128 -0.76 -11.23 -4.46
CA ASP A 128 -1.57 -12.43 -4.31
C ASP A 128 -1.49 -12.91 -2.85
N ASP A 129 -2.07 -14.05 -2.54
CA ASP A 129 -2.04 -14.57 -1.16
C ASP A 129 -0.63 -14.94 -0.71
N ALA A 130 0.22 -15.44 -1.63
CA ALA A 130 1.61 -15.78 -1.31
C ALA A 130 2.44 -14.54 -0.93
N ILE A 131 2.22 -13.41 -1.60
CA ILE A 131 2.86 -12.13 -1.25
C ILE A 131 2.40 -11.64 0.12
N VAL A 132 1.11 -11.77 0.45
CA VAL A 132 0.59 -11.39 1.77
C VAL A 132 1.19 -12.26 2.87
N ASP A 133 1.28 -13.58 2.64
CA ASP A 133 1.89 -14.53 3.58
C ASP A 133 3.38 -14.24 3.81
N GLU A 134 4.12 -13.87 2.74
CA GLU A 134 5.53 -13.46 2.86
C GLU A 134 5.69 -12.18 3.69
N VAL A 135 4.82 -11.18 3.49
CA VAL A 135 4.82 -9.95 4.30
C VAL A 135 4.55 -10.26 5.76
N ASP A 136 3.62 -11.17 6.06
CA ASP A 136 3.35 -11.62 7.43
C ASP A 136 4.54 -12.40 8.03
N ALA A 137 5.13 -13.30 7.27
CA ALA A 137 6.32 -14.05 7.71
C ALA A 137 7.49 -13.12 8.08
N CYS A 138 7.59 -11.97 7.40
CA CYS A 138 8.56 -10.93 7.70
C CYS A 138 8.22 -10.10 8.94
N ALA A 139 7.13 -10.36 9.66
CA ALA A 139 6.80 -9.67 10.90
C ALA A 139 7.91 -9.82 11.98
N ALA A 140 8.61 -10.96 12.01
CA ALA A 140 9.75 -11.17 12.92
C ALA A 140 10.94 -10.23 12.62
N LEU A 141 11.08 -9.78 11.36
CA LEU A 141 12.15 -8.87 10.91
C LEU A 141 11.77 -7.39 11.07
N ALA A 142 10.49 -7.07 10.98
CA ALA A 142 9.96 -5.72 11.12
C ALA A 142 8.67 -5.72 11.96
N PRO A 143 8.74 -6.06 13.26
CA PRO A 143 7.56 -6.33 14.11
C PRO A 143 6.67 -5.10 14.32
N LEU A 144 7.22 -3.90 14.21
CA LEU A 144 6.46 -2.66 14.37
C LEU A 144 5.74 -2.21 13.07
N HIS A 145 6.10 -2.78 11.91
CA HIS A 145 5.63 -2.27 10.63
C HIS A 145 4.92 -3.32 9.78
N ASN A 146 5.52 -4.51 9.59
CA ASN A 146 4.96 -5.50 8.69
C ASN A 146 3.54 -5.97 9.04
N PRO A 147 3.15 -6.14 10.32
CA PRO A 147 1.77 -6.45 10.65
C PRO A 147 0.78 -5.37 10.19
N ALA A 148 1.15 -4.08 10.34
CA ALA A 148 0.34 -2.98 9.86
C ALA A 148 0.30 -2.92 8.32
N ASN A 149 1.43 -3.24 7.65
CA ASN A 149 1.49 -3.31 6.18
C ASN A 149 0.57 -4.43 5.66
N ALA A 150 0.63 -5.64 6.22
CA ALA A 150 -0.22 -6.77 5.83
C ALA A 150 -1.70 -6.46 6.05
N LEU A 151 -2.05 -5.84 7.19
CA LEU A 151 -3.41 -5.38 7.46
C LEU A 151 -3.88 -4.38 6.40
N GLY A 152 -3.03 -3.40 6.04
CA GLY A 152 -3.32 -2.41 5.01
C GLY A 152 -3.59 -3.04 3.65
N ILE A 153 -2.80 -4.05 3.26
CA ILE A 153 -2.97 -4.80 2.02
C ILE A 153 -4.31 -5.54 2.02
N ARG A 154 -4.63 -6.29 3.09
CA ARG A 154 -5.91 -7.03 3.20
C ARG A 154 -7.10 -6.08 3.14
N PHE A 155 -7.08 -5.01 3.93
CA PHE A 155 -8.16 -4.02 3.92
C PHE A 155 -8.38 -3.42 2.52
N ALA A 156 -7.29 -3.08 1.82
CA ALA A 156 -7.39 -2.51 0.50
C ALA A 156 -7.93 -3.53 -0.53
N ARG A 157 -7.54 -4.80 -0.44
CA ARG A 157 -8.09 -5.88 -1.28
C ARG A 157 -9.58 -6.08 -1.03
N ASP A 158 -10.02 -6.01 0.22
CA ASP A 158 -11.45 -6.11 0.57
C ASP A 158 -12.25 -4.90 0.07
N THR A 159 -11.63 -3.72 0.02
CA THR A 159 -12.30 -2.47 -0.36
C THR A 159 -12.30 -2.21 -1.87
N TRP A 160 -11.18 -2.52 -2.56
CA TRP A 160 -10.95 -2.28 -3.99
C TRP A 160 -10.49 -3.55 -4.72
N GLY A 161 -11.07 -4.71 -4.38
CA GLY A 161 -10.60 -6.05 -4.74
C GLY A 161 -10.42 -6.35 -6.23
N ASP A 162 -11.18 -5.70 -7.10
CA ASP A 162 -11.16 -5.96 -8.53
C ASP A 162 -10.02 -5.24 -9.29
N VAL A 163 -9.19 -4.46 -8.59
CA VAL A 163 -8.08 -3.72 -9.19
C VAL A 163 -6.72 -4.36 -8.84
N PRO A 164 -5.67 -4.14 -9.66
CA PRO A 164 -4.32 -4.58 -9.32
C PRO A 164 -3.81 -3.93 -8.04
N HIS A 165 -3.28 -4.74 -7.12
CA HIS A 165 -2.53 -4.29 -5.96
C HIS A 165 -1.05 -4.60 -6.16
N VAL A 166 -0.16 -3.66 -5.82
CA VAL A 166 1.29 -3.80 -5.97
C VAL A 166 1.97 -3.48 -4.64
N VAL A 167 2.86 -4.34 -4.19
CA VAL A 167 3.77 -4.03 -3.08
C VAL A 167 5.10 -3.50 -3.59
N VAL A 168 5.66 -2.53 -2.87
CA VAL A 168 7.02 -2.01 -3.05
C VAL A 168 7.73 -2.06 -1.71
N THR A 169 8.88 -2.74 -1.65
CA THR A 169 9.68 -2.85 -0.43
C THR A 169 10.72 -1.75 -0.33
N THR A 170 10.98 -1.28 0.89
CA THR A 170 11.98 -0.25 1.15
C THR A 170 13.32 -0.80 1.67
N CYS A 171 13.41 -2.09 2.01
CA CYS A 171 14.60 -2.74 2.53
C CYS A 171 15.37 -3.59 1.50
N VAL A 172 15.44 -3.15 0.24
CA VAL A 172 16.22 -3.86 -0.81
C VAL A 172 17.72 -3.84 -0.51
N GLU A 173 18.23 -2.82 0.18
CA GLU A 173 19.67 -2.68 0.43
C GLU A 173 20.24 -3.65 1.48
N ILE A 174 19.43 -4.14 2.41
CA ILE A 174 19.92 -5.05 3.48
C ILE A 174 20.26 -6.44 2.94
N ASN A 175 19.67 -6.86 1.82
CA ASN A 175 19.94 -8.16 1.21
C ASN A 175 21.25 -8.20 0.40
N ILE A 176 21.81 -7.05 0.01
CA ILE A 176 23.06 -6.98 -0.77
C ILE A 176 24.30 -7.19 0.12
N LEU A 177 24.22 -6.88 1.40
CA LEU A 177 25.35 -6.98 2.34
C LEU A 177 25.51 -8.37 3.00
N ARG A 178 24.67 -9.37 2.66
CA ARG A 178 24.72 -10.74 3.17
C ARG A 178 25.19 -11.78 2.16
N ARG A 179 25.85 -11.36 1.07
CA ARG A 179 26.55 -12.28 0.15
C ARG A 179 28.03 -12.26 0.37
#